data_af6f1ee3d6542d2f4fbb2ad5bece3074
#
_entry.id   af6f1ee3d6542d2f4fbb2ad5bece3074
#
_cell.length_a   1.000
_cell.length_b   1.000
_cell.length_c   1.000
_cell.angle_alpha   90.00
_cell.angle_beta   90.00
_cell.angle_gamma   90.00
#
_symmetry.space_group_name_H-M   'P 1'
#
loop_
_entity.id
_entity.type
_entity.pdbx_description
1 polymer ?
#
loop_
_entity_poly.entity_id
_entity_poly.type
_entity_poly.pdbx_seq_one_letter_code
_entity_poly.pdbx_strand_id
1 'polypeptide(L)'
;RSVLGVGSSLYNDAYLDDIIDTAQGVILPLLVQNSSAITSYKLVSNVAYFYTRSAHNFVAGDSVVVAALPSPFSATHTVVKAEENYFTAALTNADVAIRPIIPNGTATLSGYGAATYYIGNSNVESAILAVSVEVFQSRTAAGGQIEGVDFQVTPYRMGRGLMNRVIGLLGNLVDTGSMVG
;
A
#
# COMPACT_ATOMS: atom_id res chain seq x y z
N ARG A 1 16.51 -8.25 15.31
CA ARG A 1 17.63 -9.07 15.82
C ARG A 1 17.27 -9.87 17.06
N SER A 2 16.75 -9.25 18.10
CA SER A 2 16.43 -9.90 19.37
C SER A 2 15.47 -11.10 19.22
N VAL A 3 14.45 -10.98 18.37
CA VAL A 3 13.46 -12.03 18.08
C VAL A 3 14.08 -13.22 17.35
N LEU A 4 15.04 -12.97 16.46
CA LEU A 4 15.71 -14.02 15.69
C LEU A 4 16.91 -14.64 16.43
N GLY A 5 17.34 -14.06 17.55
CA GLY A 5 18.52 -14.51 18.30
C GLY A 5 19.84 -14.37 17.54
N VAL A 6 19.88 -13.51 16.50
CA VAL A 6 21.06 -13.36 15.65
C VAL A 6 21.94 -12.18 16.04
N GLY A 7 23.24 -12.40 16.09
CA GLY A 7 24.22 -11.36 16.36
C GLY A 7 24.45 -10.44 15.16
N SER A 8 24.90 -9.21 15.44
CA SER A 8 25.21 -8.22 14.39
C SER A 8 26.36 -8.61 13.46
N SER A 9 27.20 -9.55 13.90
CA SER A 9 28.32 -10.07 13.10
C SER A 9 27.92 -11.09 12.03
N LEU A 10 26.73 -11.72 12.16
CA LEU A 10 26.26 -12.74 11.23
C LEU A 10 25.40 -12.16 10.11
N TYR A 11 24.58 -11.17 10.43
CA TYR A 11 23.67 -10.53 9.46
C TYR A 11 23.74 -9.02 9.63
N ASN A 12 24.04 -8.30 8.55
CA ASN A 12 24.07 -6.85 8.55
C ASN A 12 22.64 -6.25 8.59
N ASP A 13 22.52 -4.96 8.94
CA ASP A 13 21.22 -4.31 9.04
C ASP A 13 20.52 -4.24 7.70
N ALA A 14 21.24 -3.96 6.60
CA ALA A 14 20.64 -3.89 5.27
C ALA A 14 19.96 -5.20 4.84
N TYR A 15 20.51 -6.36 5.21
CA TYR A 15 19.87 -7.65 4.94
C TYR A 15 18.59 -7.85 5.75
N LEU A 16 18.58 -7.40 7.00
CA LEU A 16 17.38 -7.49 7.85
C LEU A 16 16.31 -6.47 7.42
N ASP A 17 16.72 -5.29 6.97
CA ASP A 17 15.82 -4.27 6.44
C ASP A 17 15.13 -4.78 5.16
N ASP A 18 15.85 -5.42 4.24
CA ASP A 18 15.27 -6.04 3.04
C ASP A 18 14.21 -7.13 3.37
N ILE A 19 14.43 -7.88 4.45
CA ILE A 19 13.44 -8.85 4.94
C ILE A 19 12.19 -8.14 5.48
N ILE A 20 12.38 -7.07 6.24
CA ILE A 20 11.27 -6.26 6.78
C ILE A 20 10.50 -5.62 5.64
N ASP A 21 11.17 -5.03 4.66
CA ASP A 21 10.56 -4.43 3.48
C ASP A 21 9.76 -5.45 2.68
N THR A 22 10.30 -6.67 2.53
CA THR A 22 9.58 -7.79 1.91
C THR A 22 8.30 -8.12 2.69
N ALA A 23 8.38 -8.20 4.02
CA ALA A 23 7.23 -8.48 4.86
C ALA A 23 6.18 -7.35 4.83
N GLN A 24 6.61 -6.09 4.83
CA GLN A 24 5.74 -4.94 4.67
C GLN A 24 5.03 -4.96 3.31
N GLY A 25 5.75 -5.26 2.24
CA GLY A 25 5.20 -5.40 0.89
C GLY A 25 4.11 -6.47 0.78
N VAL A 26 4.11 -7.45 1.67
CA VAL A 26 3.08 -8.50 1.75
C VAL A 26 1.91 -8.09 2.64
N ILE A 27 2.17 -7.44 3.77
CA ILE A 27 1.15 -7.10 4.78
C ILE A 27 0.37 -5.84 4.42
N LEU A 28 1.04 -4.75 4.01
CA LEU A 28 0.38 -3.47 3.79
C LEU A 28 -0.74 -3.52 2.74
N PRO A 29 -0.64 -4.27 1.63
CA PRO A 29 -1.74 -4.40 0.68
C PRO A 29 -2.98 -5.10 1.22
N LEU A 30 -2.85 -5.88 2.31
CA LEU A 30 -3.97 -6.57 2.96
C LEU A 30 -4.78 -5.66 3.88
N LEU A 31 -4.23 -4.50 4.25
CA LEU A 31 -4.85 -3.58 5.18
C LEU A 31 -5.86 -2.66 4.48
N VAL A 32 -6.84 -2.20 5.24
CA VAL A 32 -7.78 -1.18 4.75
C VAL A 32 -7.00 0.04 4.25
N GLN A 33 -7.20 0.39 3.00
CA GLN A 33 -6.56 1.51 2.34
C GLN A 33 -7.52 2.70 2.32
N ASN A 34 -7.06 3.87 2.77
CA ASN A 34 -7.78 5.13 2.54
C ASN A 34 -7.33 5.73 1.19
N SER A 35 -7.34 4.90 0.17
CA SER A 35 -6.94 5.25 -1.18
C SER A 35 -7.85 4.60 -2.21
N SER A 36 -7.92 5.18 -3.41
CA SER A 36 -8.66 4.64 -4.54
C SER A 36 -7.91 4.89 -5.84
N ALA A 37 -8.04 3.95 -6.79
CA ALA A 37 -7.46 4.11 -8.12
C ALA A 37 -8.31 5.07 -8.96
N ILE A 38 -7.67 6.07 -9.60
CA ILE A 38 -8.32 7.00 -10.52
C ILE A 38 -8.21 6.44 -11.94
N THR A 39 -9.34 6.21 -12.57
CA THR A 39 -9.42 5.65 -13.93
C THR A 39 -9.54 6.73 -15.01
N SER A 40 -10.15 7.88 -14.68
CA SER A 40 -10.29 9.00 -15.58
C SER A 40 -10.46 10.32 -14.81
N TYR A 41 -10.22 11.40 -15.50
CA TYR A 41 -10.37 12.74 -14.96
C TYR A 41 -10.92 13.70 -16.02
N LYS A 42 -11.51 14.81 -15.60
CA LYS A 42 -11.86 15.96 -16.43
C LYS A 42 -11.78 17.25 -15.62
N LEU A 43 -11.77 18.37 -16.31
CA LEU A 43 -11.86 19.69 -15.70
C LEU A 43 -12.91 20.51 -16.46
N VAL A 44 -13.84 21.07 -15.74
CA VAL A 44 -14.90 21.93 -16.31
C VAL A 44 -15.14 23.09 -15.36
N SER A 45 -15.05 24.31 -15.87
CA SER A 45 -15.32 25.54 -15.12
C SER A 45 -14.56 25.61 -13.77
N ASN A 46 -13.26 25.34 -13.81
CA ASN A 46 -12.37 25.29 -12.64
C ASN A 46 -12.73 24.23 -11.56
N VAL A 47 -13.49 23.20 -11.94
CA VAL A 47 -13.77 22.06 -11.11
C VAL A 47 -13.17 20.82 -11.73
N ALA A 48 -12.21 20.21 -11.06
CA ALA A 48 -11.64 18.91 -11.43
C ALA A 48 -12.56 17.79 -10.91
N TYR A 49 -12.80 16.80 -11.76
CA TYR A 49 -13.52 15.56 -11.44
C TYR A 49 -12.55 14.41 -11.57
N PHE A 50 -12.47 13.60 -10.51
CA PHE A 50 -11.64 12.41 -10.46
C PHE A 50 -12.54 11.19 -10.32
N TYR A 51 -12.59 10.34 -11.35
CA TYR A 51 -13.41 9.14 -11.36
C TYR A 51 -12.61 7.96 -10.84
N THR A 52 -13.14 7.27 -9.85
CA THR A 52 -12.48 6.15 -9.18
C THR A 52 -12.95 4.81 -9.72
N ARG A 53 -12.11 3.80 -9.60
CA ARG A 53 -12.42 2.43 -10.03
C ARG A 53 -13.50 1.78 -9.16
N SER A 54 -13.46 2.04 -7.88
CA SER A 54 -14.35 1.53 -6.84
C SER A 54 -14.84 2.66 -5.96
N ALA A 55 -15.87 2.41 -5.19
CA ALA A 55 -16.32 3.31 -4.15
C ALA A 55 -15.14 3.75 -3.26
N HIS A 56 -15.13 5.01 -2.87
CA HIS A 56 -14.13 5.57 -1.97
C HIS A 56 -14.80 6.13 -0.71
N ASN A 57 -14.03 6.32 0.35
CA ASN A 57 -14.54 6.81 1.64
C ASN A 57 -14.25 8.31 1.87
N PHE A 58 -13.85 9.06 0.83
CA PHE A 58 -13.59 10.49 0.98
C PHE A 58 -14.89 11.25 1.19
N VAL A 59 -14.82 12.30 2.00
CA VAL A 59 -15.93 13.22 2.24
C VAL A 59 -15.54 14.66 1.89
N ALA A 60 -16.52 15.52 1.71
CA ALA A 60 -16.25 16.93 1.45
C ALA A 60 -15.46 17.57 2.61
N GLY A 61 -14.41 18.30 2.28
CA GLY A 61 -13.45 18.88 3.23
C GLY A 61 -12.18 18.04 3.43
N ASP A 62 -12.16 16.79 3.00
CA ASP A 62 -10.96 15.96 3.09
C ASP A 62 -9.82 16.51 2.23
N SER A 63 -8.59 16.35 2.73
CA SER A 63 -7.37 16.60 1.96
C SER A 63 -6.93 15.28 1.31
N VAL A 64 -6.91 15.22 -0.01
CA VAL A 64 -6.58 14.02 -0.79
C VAL A 64 -5.37 14.27 -1.66
N VAL A 65 -4.36 13.42 -1.54
CA VAL A 65 -3.17 13.42 -2.40
C VAL A 65 -3.50 12.64 -3.67
N VAL A 66 -3.53 13.34 -4.79
CA VAL A 66 -3.69 12.74 -6.13
C VAL A 66 -2.32 12.60 -6.77
N ALA A 67 -2.01 11.40 -7.26
CA ALA A 67 -0.73 11.10 -7.89
C ALA A 67 -0.90 10.32 -9.20
N ALA A 68 0.16 10.28 -9.99
CA ALA A 68 0.23 9.59 -11.29
C ALA A 68 -0.78 10.13 -12.34
N LEU A 69 -1.17 11.39 -12.23
CA LEU A 69 -1.91 12.12 -13.25
C LEU A 69 -1.01 13.20 -13.91
N PRO A 70 -1.35 13.69 -15.12
CA PRO A 70 -0.66 14.85 -15.69
C PRO A 70 -0.83 16.10 -14.82
N SER A 71 0.17 16.99 -14.83
CA SER A 71 0.03 18.31 -14.22
C SER A 71 -1.12 19.08 -14.90
N PRO A 72 -1.96 19.82 -14.16
CA PRO A 72 -1.86 20.16 -12.74
C PRO A 72 -2.70 19.23 -11.81
N PHE A 73 -3.18 18.08 -12.29
CA PHE A 73 -4.06 17.19 -11.54
C PHE A 73 -3.35 16.43 -10.41
N SER A 74 -2.06 16.07 -10.59
CA SER A 74 -1.25 15.47 -9.53
C SER A 74 -0.84 16.51 -8.50
N ALA A 75 -1.59 16.59 -7.42
CA ALA A 75 -1.38 17.51 -6.32
C ALA A 75 -2.20 17.08 -5.10
N THR A 76 -2.03 17.77 -3.97
CA THR A 76 -2.96 17.65 -2.84
C THR A 76 -4.16 18.56 -3.09
N HIS A 77 -5.35 17.97 -3.08
CA HIS A 77 -6.61 18.66 -3.32
C HIS A 77 -7.52 18.58 -2.10
N THR A 78 -8.29 19.65 -1.85
CA THR A 78 -9.41 19.57 -0.92
C THR A 78 -10.66 19.11 -1.66
N VAL A 79 -11.29 18.07 -1.18
CA VAL A 79 -12.53 17.54 -1.74
C VAL A 79 -13.66 18.55 -1.55
N VAL A 80 -14.31 18.96 -2.64
CA VAL A 80 -15.46 19.86 -2.62
C VAL A 80 -16.76 19.06 -2.56
N LYS A 81 -16.84 18.00 -3.37
CA LYS A 81 -17.98 17.07 -3.41
C LYS A 81 -17.44 15.65 -3.54
N ALA A 82 -18.04 14.73 -2.81
CA ALA A 82 -17.75 13.31 -2.87
C ALA A 82 -19.02 12.54 -3.20
N GLU A 83 -18.92 11.64 -4.16
CA GLU A 83 -19.94 10.67 -4.55
C GLU A 83 -19.30 9.29 -4.54
N GLU A 84 -20.06 8.24 -4.68
CA GLU A 84 -19.58 6.86 -4.53
C GLU A 84 -18.35 6.55 -5.38
N ASN A 85 -18.33 6.96 -6.65
CA ASN A 85 -17.29 6.61 -7.62
C ASN A 85 -16.60 7.83 -8.26
N TYR A 86 -16.75 9.01 -7.69
CA TYR A 86 -15.97 10.18 -8.05
C TYR A 86 -15.95 11.22 -6.94
N PHE A 87 -14.93 12.05 -6.94
CA PHE A 87 -14.89 13.27 -6.13
C PHE A 87 -14.48 14.46 -6.97
N THR A 88 -14.73 15.66 -6.47
CA THR A 88 -14.37 16.90 -7.13
C THR A 88 -13.48 17.76 -6.26
N ALA A 89 -12.66 18.57 -6.90
CA ALA A 89 -11.83 19.57 -6.23
C ALA A 89 -11.77 20.85 -7.05
N ALA A 90 -11.53 21.98 -6.39
CA ALA A 90 -11.29 23.24 -7.07
C ALA A 90 -9.90 23.20 -7.74
N LEU A 91 -9.84 23.50 -9.03
CA LEU A 91 -8.60 23.53 -9.78
C LEU A 91 -8.70 24.56 -10.91
N THR A 92 -8.04 25.69 -10.78
CA THR A 92 -8.05 26.74 -11.79
C THR A 92 -7.13 26.38 -12.94
N ASN A 93 -7.72 26.01 -14.06
CA ASN A 93 -7.02 25.73 -15.32
C ASN A 93 -8.01 25.71 -16.48
N ALA A 94 -7.48 25.63 -17.74
CA ALA A 94 -8.30 25.44 -18.92
C ALA A 94 -9.10 24.13 -18.84
N ASP A 95 -10.32 24.14 -19.39
CA ASP A 95 -11.19 22.98 -19.40
C ASP A 95 -10.54 21.80 -20.12
N VAL A 96 -10.68 20.61 -19.54
CA VAL A 96 -10.16 19.35 -20.07
C VAL A 96 -11.32 18.38 -20.19
N ALA A 97 -11.57 17.91 -21.42
CA ALA A 97 -12.54 16.84 -21.65
C ALA A 97 -12.15 15.57 -20.86
N ILE A 98 -13.12 14.70 -20.61
CA ILE A 98 -12.85 13.46 -19.88
C ILE A 98 -11.74 12.65 -20.58
N ARG A 99 -10.74 12.24 -19.80
CA ARG A 99 -9.60 11.46 -20.26
C ARG A 99 -9.40 10.24 -19.37
N PRO A 100 -9.36 9.04 -19.95
CA PRO A 100 -8.90 7.86 -19.24
C PRO A 100 -7.40 7.96 -18.97
N ILE A 101 -6.94 7.29 -17.91
CA ILE A 101 -5.52 7.21 -17.57
C ILE A 101 -5.08 5.76 -17.40
N ILE A 102 -3.96 5.41 -18.05
CA ILE A 102 -3.35 4.07 -18.00
C ILE A 102 -1.82 4.27 -17.91
N PRO A 103 -1.18 3.73 -16.87
CA PRO A 103 -1.77 3.06 -15.71
C PRO A 103 -2.63 4.00 -14.87
N ASN A 104 -3.53 3.46 -14.04
CA ASN A 104 -4.41 4.25 -13.19
C ASN A 104 -3.63 5.22 -12.32
N GLY A 105 -4.20 6.41 -12.10
CA GLY A 105 -3.75 7.31 -11.05
C GLY A 105 -4.19 6.80 -9.67
N THR A 106 -3.75 7.50 -8.63
CA THR A 106 -4.13 7.20 -7.24
C THR A 106 -4.64 8.43 -6.53
N ALA A 107 -5.63 8.26 -5.68
CA ALA A 107 -6.08 9.24 -4.71
C ALA A 107 -5.95 8.64 -3.32
N THR A 108 -5.25 9.31 -2.40
CA THR A 108 -5.02 8.82 -1.05
C THR A 108 -5.37 9.92 -0.05
N LEU A 109 -6.13 9.59 0.99
CA LEU A 109 -6.41 10.53 2.07
C LEU A 109 -5.09 10.96 2.72
N SER A 110 -4.88 12.26 2.85
CA SER A 110 -3.62 12.83 3.32
C SER A 110 -3.31 12.36 4.75
N GLY A 111 -2.12 11.78 4.94
CA GLY A 111 -1.69 11.20 6.21
C GLY A 111 -2.27 9.80 6.52
N TYR A 112 -3.11 9.24 5.65
CA TYR A 112 -3.79 7.96 5.86
C TYR A 112 -3.41 6.87 4.85
N GLY A 113 -2.28 7.01 4.17
CA GLY A 113 -1.71 5.90 3.40
C GLY A 113 -1.34 4.74 4.34
N ALA A 114 -1.49 3.48 3.90
CA ALA A 114 -1.26 2.31 4.76
C ALA A 114 0.12 2.34 5.44
N ALA A 115 1.16 2.69 4.70
CA ALA A 115 2.52 2.78 5.24
C ALA A 115 2.71 3.84 6.33
N THR A 116 1.82 4.83 6.41
CA THR A 116 1.90 5.93 7.39
C THR A 116 0.89 5.75 8.51
N TYR A 117 -0.33 5.35 8.17
CA TYR A 117 -1.44 5.26 9.10
C TYR A 117 -1.26 4.15 10.16
N TYR A 118 -0.59 3.05 9.76
CA TYR A 118 -0.40 1.90 10.63
C TYR A 118 0.94 1.90 11.39
N ILE A 119 1.72 2.98 11.32
CA ILE A 119 2.94 3.13 12.16
C ILE A 119 2.56 3.09 13.64
N GLY A 120 3.25 2.24 14.42
CA GLY A 120 2.99 2.06 15.84
C GLY A 120 1.76 1.19 16.17
N ASN A 121 1.07 0.64 15.16
CA ASN A 121 -0.01 -0.31 15.41
C ASN A 121 0.59 -1.69 15.74
N SER A 122 0.45 -2.10 17.00
CA SER A 122 1.07 -3.34 17.53
C SER A 122 0.63 -4.62 16.81
N ASN A 123 -0.61 -4.67 16.30
CA ASN A 123 -1.11 -5.83 15.56
C ASN A 123 -0.43 -5.92 14.19
N VAL A 124 -0.30 -4.79 13.50
CA VAL A 124 0.37 -4.71 12.20
C VAL A 124 1.86 -5.00 12.36
N GLU A 125 2.52 -4.41 13.35
CA GLU A 125 3.93 -4.69 13.64
C GLU A 125 4.17 -6.16 13.97
N SER A 126 3.27 -6.79 14.75
CA SER A 126 3.35 -8.22 15.07
C SER A 126 3.16 -9.10 13.83
N ALA A 127 2.25 -8.71 12.92
CA ALA A 127 2.04 -9.41 11.66
C ALA A 127 3.27 -9.30 10.74
N ILE A 128 3.83 -8.10 10.59
CA ILE A 128 5.07 -7.86 9.83
C ILE A 128 6.21 -8.68 10.42
N LEU A 129 6.36 -8.69 11.75
CA LEU A 129 7.40 -9.45 12.42
C LEU A 129 7.25 -10.97 12.18
N ALA A 130 6.02 -11.49 12.26
CA ALA A 130 5.75 -12.91 12.01
C ALA A 130 6.14 -13.32 10.58
N VAL A 131 5.81 -12.48 9.58
CA VAL A 131 6.19 -12.70 8.19
C VAL A 131 7.69 -12.54 8.01
N SER A 132 8.33 -11.55 8.64
CA SER A 132 9.79 -11.36 8.58
C SER A 132 10.56 -12.57 9.09
N VAL A 133 10.10 -13.19 10.18
CA VAL A 133 10.70 -14.41 10.73
C VAL A 133 10.60 -15.56 9.72
N GLU A 134 9.44 -15.74 9.09
CA GLU A 134 9.23 -16.79 8.10
C GLU A 134 10.08 -16.55 6.83
N VAL A 135 10.16 -15.30 6.34
CA VAL A 135 11.03 -14.94 5.22
C VAL A 135 12.49 -15.22 5.55
N PHE A 136 12.94 -14.83 6.75
CA PHE A 136 14.29 -15.11 7.21
C PHE A 136 14.58 -16.62 7.23
N GLN A 137 13.69 -17.41 7.84
CA GLN A 137 13.83 -18.85 7.93
C GLN A 137 13.81 -19.52 6.55
N SER A 138 12.96 -19.08 5.64
CA SER A 138 12.92 -19.61 4.28
C SER A 138 14.20 -19.34 3.49
N ARG A 139 14.82 -18.19 3.68
CA ARG A 139 16.08 -17.82 3.04
C ARG A 139 17.28 -18.57 3.65
N THR A 140 17.24 -18.87 4.94
CA THR A 140 18.32 -19.57 5.63
C THR A 140 18.20 -21.09 5.57
N ALA A 141 16.97 -21.65 5.53
CA ALA A 141 16.73 -23.08 5.46
C ALA A 141 16.95 -23.70 4.05
N ALA A 142 16.87 -22.90 3.01
CA ALA A 142 17.04 -23.36 1.62
C ALA A 142 18.46 -23.81 1.26
N GLY A 143 19.39 -23.74 2.18
CA GLY A 143 20.73 -24.31 2.00
C GLY A 143 21.63 -23.97 3.18
N GLY A 144 22.08 -24.95 3.89
CA GLY A 144 23.20 -24.82 4.81
C GLY A 144 24.52 -24.42 4.11
N GLN A 145 24.43 -23.82 2.93
CA GLN A 145 25.57 -23.25 2.19
C GLN A 145 25.08 -22.00 1.47
N ILE A 146 25.50 -20.85 1.99
CA ILE A 146 25.56 -19.61 1.22
C ILE A 146 26.79 -19.76 0.29
N GLU A 147 26.70 -20.60 -0.70
CA GLU A 147 27.59 -20.55 -1.83
C GLU A 147 26.90 -19.79 -2.95
N GLY A 148 27.59 -18.72 -3.31
CA GLY A 148 27.13 -17.70 -4.23
C GLY A 148 26.61 -18.24 -5.55
N VAL A 149 25.94 -17.33 -6.22
CA VAL A 149 25.47 -17.33 -7.61
C VAL A 149 24.05 -17.81 -7.79
N ASP A 150 23.24 -16.89 -8.32
CA ASP A 150 21.86 -17.01 -8.78
C ASP A 150 20.76 -17.19 -7.70
N PHE A 151 20.69 -16.25 -6.78
CA PHE A 151 19.41 -15.98 -6.14
C PHE A 151 18.46 -15.27 -7.12
N GLN A 152 17.73 -16.04 -7.89
CA GLN A 152 16.48 -15.53 -8.47
C GLN A 152 15.55 -15.25 -7.30
N VAL A 153 15.29 -13.97 -7.07
CA VAL A 153 14.31 -13.52 -6.07
C VAL A 153 12.93 -14.02 -6.52
N THR A 154 12.58 -15.23 -6.12
CA THR A 154 11.23 -15.73 -6.30
C THR A 154 10.34 -14.90 -5.37
N PRO A 155 9.24 -14.29 -5.87
CA PRO A 155 8.34 -13.55 -5.02
C PRO A 155 7.90 -14.43 -3.85
N TYR A 156 8.13 -13.95 -2.61
CA TYR A 156 7.71 -14.67 -1.43
C TYR A 156 6.18 -14.82 -1.43
N ARG A 157 5.71 -16.05 -1.26
CA ARG A 157 4.28 -16.35 -1.11
C ARG A 157 4.04 -16.93 0.26
N MET A 158 3.18 -16.28 1.02
CA MET A 158 2.75 -16.81 2.32
C MET A 158 2.08 -18.17 2.18
N GLY A 159 2.52 -19.14 2.96
CA GLY A 159 1.81 -20.41 3.14
C GLY A 159 0.45 -20.18 3.81
N ARG A 160 -0.54 -21.05 3.52
CA ARG A 160 -1.92 -20.92 4.01
C ARG A 160 -2.00 -20.83 5.55
N GLY A 161 -1.15 -21.55 6.28
CA GLY A 161 -1.09 -21.51 7.74
C GLY A 161 -0.63 -20.15 8.28
N LEU A 162 0.39 -19.56 7.66
CA LEU A 162 0.88 -18.24 8.04
C LEU A 162 -0.15 -17.15 7.68
N MET A 163 -0.81 -17.26 6.52
CA MET A 163 -1.87 -16.32 6.11
C MET A 163 -2.99 -16.29 7.15
N ASN A 164 -3.49 -17.43 7.60
CA ASN A 164 -4.54 -17.50 8.62
C ASN A 164 -4.10 -16.87 9.95
N ARG A 165 -2.85 -17.07 10.34
CA ARG A 165 -2.27 -16.47 11.55
C ARG A 165 -2.16 -14.95 11.42
N VAL A 166 -1.71 -14.45 10.28
CA VAL A 166 -1.61 -13.02 9.97
C VAL A 166 -3.00 -12.37 9.98
N ILE A 167 -3.98 -12.97 9.33
CA ILE A 167 -5.38 -12.48 9.34
C ILE A 167 -5.93 -12.45 10.76
N GLY A 168 -5.64 -13.46 11.58
CA GLY A 168 -6.02 -13.48 13.00
C GLY A 168 -5.40 -12.36 13.83
N LEU A 169 -4.14 -11.97 13.53
CA LEU A 169 -3.47 -10.85 14.19
C LEU A 169 -4.05 -9.48 13.74
N LEU A 170 -4.32 -9.33 12.45
CA LEU A 170 -4.81 -8.08 11.88
C LEU A 170 -6.30 -7.83 12.20
N GLY A 171 -7.10 -8.90 12.33
CA GLY A 171 -8.51 -8.80 12.69
C GLY A 171 -9.31 -7.90 11.72
N ASN A 172 -9.94 -6.85 12.26
CA ASN A 172 -10.77 -5.90 11.51
C ASN A 172 -9.97 -4.90 10.64
N LEU A 173 -8.64 -4.94 10.71
CA LEU A 173 -7.79 -4.08 9.88
C LEU A 173 -7.61 -4.63 8.46
N VAL A 174 -8.03 -5.88 8.23
CA VAL A 174 -7.94 -6.53 6.91
C VAL A 174 -8.99 -5.97 5.97
N ASP A 175 -8.57 -5.54 4.79
CA ASP A 175 -9.48 -5.22 3.69
C ASP A 175 -10.01 -6.50 3.06
N THR A 176 -11.24 -6.86 3.39
CA THR A 176 -11.91 -8.05 2.82
C THR A 176 -12.14 -7.94 1.32
N GLY A 177 -12.21 -6.72 0.77
CA GLY A 177 -12.32 -6.47 -0.67
C GLY A 177 -11.05 -6.80 -1.43
N SER A 178 -9.89 -6.67 -0.81
CA SER A 178 -8.59 -7.02 -1.42
C SER A 178 -8.35 -8.54 -1.50
N MET A 179 -9.11 -9.33 -0.76
CA MET A 179 -8.96 -10.80 -0.68
C MET A 179 -9.84 -11.54 -1.70
N VAL A 180 -10.74 -10.84 -2.38
CA VAL A 180 -11.63 -11.38 -3.43
C VAL A 180 -11.09 -10.89 -4.78
N GLY A 181 -10.06 -11.55 -5.27
CA GLY A 181 -9.47 -11.34 -6.58
C GLY A 181 -9.69 -12.52 -7.49
#